data_061b59a19f3cedf0f7d3d78cdbc9f79d
#
_entry.id   061b59a19f3cedf0f7d3d78cdbc9f79d
#
_cell.length_a   1.000
_cell.length_b   1.000
_cell.length_c   1.000
_cell.angle_alpha   90.00
_cell.angle_beta   90.00
_cell.angle_gamma   90.00
#
_symmetry.space_group_name_H-M   'P 1'
#
loop_
_entity.id
_entity.type
_entity.pdbx_description
1 polymer ?
#
loop_
_entity_poly.entity_id
_entity_poly.type
_entity_poly.pdbx_seq_one_letter_code
_entity_poly.pdbx_strand_id
1 'polypeptide(L)'
;IKVLRRISEGRPFTLVTTFAALMTPQAAWNVETDTVFIDKRSVIAQEALSKRLVAMGYEKSYQVESAGQFSIRGGIVDIFDVTEENPYRIELWGDEVESIRSFDILSQRSIEQLSSVRIYPALEFVLTEGALQKGFAKMEADAAAQEKLFREKFQTEEANRIASRMKELKEQVLEFQDMSGLEGSIRYFYKEDELKSLLKLLPAGYCLFLDEPVRIREHAEAVELEFRESMRNRAEKGYVLPKQMQVLYGMEEIAAVIQGSPFVTLSAMEPKNTMFKVQRRFDIPARSISSYNNSFEALVKDLKRYRKNGARVLLLSGSRTRAARLAEDLRGEEIAAVFTENPEREVLAGEVLTCYGHVGKGFEYPLLNFVVISESDIFGAQQKKKKRKPRYEGQKIKDFAELKVGDYVVHESHGLGIYRGIEKVEVEKVVKDYIKIEYRDGGNLYVL
;
A
#
# COMPACT_ATOMS: atom_id res chain seq x y z
N ILE A 1 -7.68 -2.14 -0.58
CA ILE A 1 -8.96 -2.21 0.16
C ILE A 1 -9.21 -0.90 0.89
N LYS A 2 -8.35 -0.42 1.82
CA LYS A 2 -8.54 0.85 2.57
C LYS A 2 -8.72 2.06 1.66
N VAL A 3 -8.03 2.12 0.52
CA VAL A 3 -8.17 3.19 -0.47
C VAL A 3 -9.54 3.11 -1.15
N LEU A 4 -9.97 1.93 -1.59
CA LEU A 4 -11.29 1.73 -2.20
C LEU A 4 -12.42 2.10 -1.23
N ARG A 5 -12.29 1.74 0.05
CA ARG A 5 -13.21 2.18 1.09
C ARG A 5 -13.27 3.72 1.18
N ARG A 6 -12.12 4.41 1.23
CA ARG A 6 -12.07 5.88 1.29
C ARG A 6 -12.75 6.54 0.09
N ILE A 7 -12.52 5.97 -1.10
CA ILE A 7 -13.19 6.42 -2.32
C ILE A 7 -14.71 6.25 -2.19
N SER A 8 -15.17 5.09 -1.71
CA SER A 8 -16.59 4.77 -1.56
C SER A 8 -17.30 5.63 -0.49
N GLU A 9 -16.59 6.05 0.56
CA GLU A 9 -17.11 6.95 1.60
C GLU A 9 -17.30 8.40 1.11
N GLY A 10 -16.70 8.80 -0.01
CA GLY A 10 -16.80 10.13 -0.59
C GLY A 10 -16.21 11.26 0.26
N ARG A 11 -15.41 10.94 1.28
CA ARG A 11 -14.74 11.94 2.13
C ARG A 11 -13.46 12.44 1.48
N PRO A 12 -13.10 13.73 1.66
CA PRO A 12 -11.80 14.24 1.21
C PRO A 12 -10.63 13.45 1.80
N PHE A 13 -9.66 13.10 0.96
CA PHE A 13 -8.44 12.42 1.37
C PHE A 13 -7.28 12.77 0.45
N THR A 14 -6.05 12.56 0.94
CA THR A 14 -4.85 12.61 0.12
C THR A 14 -4.37 11.18 -0.10
N LEU A 15 -4.18 10.82 -1.37
CA LEU A 15 -3.66 9.52 -1.78
C LEU A 15 -2.22 9.67 -2.28
N VAL A 16 -1.30 8.91 -1.69
CA VAL A 16 0.06 8.76 -2.20
C VAL A 16 0.17 7.37 -2.82
N THR A 17 0.57 7.30 -4.08
CA THR A 17 0.62 6.05 -4.83
C THR A 17 1.82 6.02 -5.78
N THR A 18 2.08 4.88 -6.39
CA THR A 18 3.08 4.71 -7.45
C THR A 18 2.41 4.55 -8.80
N PHE A 19 3.13 4.83 -9.88
CA PHE A 19 2.60 4.61 -11.23
C PHE A 19 2.26 3.13 -11.48
N ALA A 20 3.08 2.21 -10.96
CA ALA A 20 2.83 0.77 -11.05
C ALA A 20 1.47 0.36 -10.42
N ALA A 21 1.11 0.96 -9.28
CA ALA A 21 -0.20 0.71 -8.67
C ALA A 21 -1.36 1.22 -9.53
N LEU A 22 -1.16 2.29 -10.32
CA LEU A 22 -2.17 2.79 -11.26
C LEU A 22 -2.36 1.86 -12.47
N MET A 23 -1.36 1.05 -12.82
CA MET A 23 -1.45 0.06 -13.90
C MET A 23 -2.27 -1.17 -13.49
N THR A 24 -2.52 -1.38 -12.22
CA THR A 24 -3.33 -2.51 -11.72
C THR A 24 -4.82 -2.23 -11.91
N PRO A 25 -5.57 -3.11 -12.60
CA PRO A 25 -7.01 -2.96 -12.72
C PRO A 25 -7.72 -3.14 -11.38
N GLN A 26 -8.74 -2.33 -11.16
CA GLN A 26 -9.57 -2.36 -9.97
C GLN A 26 -11.02 -2.61 -10.36
N ALA A 27 -11.70 -3.51 -9.68
CA ALA A 27 -13.14 -3.60 -9.74
C ALA A 27 -13.77 -2.46 -8.92
N ALA A 28 -14.70 -1.74 -9.52
CA ALA A 28 -15.43 -0.70 -8.78
C ALA A 28 -16.38 -1.38 -7.78
N TRP A 29 -16.26 -1.05 -6.49
CA TRP A 29 -17.20 -1.52 -5.49
C TRP A 29 -18.51 -0.75 -5.54
N ASN A 30 -19.61 -1.47 -5.49
CA ASN A 30 -20.89 -0.90 -5.17
C ASN A 30 -21.12 -1.08 -3.65
N VAL A 31 -21.14 0.04 -2.92
CA VAL A 31 -21.26 0.02 -1.44
C VAL A 31 -22.53 -0.68 -0.98
N GLU A 32 -23.62 -0.59 -1.73
CA GLU A 32 -24.90 -1.21 -1.36
C GLU A 32 -24.89 -2.73 -1.56
N THR A 33 -24.28 -3.20 -2.66
CA THR A 33 -24.27 -4.62 -3.00
C THR A 33 -23.03 -5.35 -2.49
N ASP A 34 -21.89 -4.69 -2.37
CA ASP A 34 -20.60 -5.33 -2.09
C ASP A 34 -20.16 -5.21 -0.62
N THR A 35 -20.89 -4.47 0.20
CA THR A 35 -20.68 -4.41 1.64
C THR A 35 -21.84 -5.07 2.40
N VAL A 36 -21.63 -5.35 3.68
CA VAL A 36 -22.69 -5.81 4.60
C VAL A 36 -22.89 -4.73 5.66
N PHE A 37 -24.09 -4.16 5.72
CA PHE A 37 -24.46 -3.22 6.78
C PHE A 37 -25.31 -3.93 7.82
N ILE A 38 -24.93 -3.81 9.09
CA ILE A 38 -25.61 -4.43 10.23
C ILE A 38 -25.88 -3.37 11.28
N ASP A 39 -27.12 -3.26 11.70
CA ASP A 39 -27.57 -2.44 12.82
C ASP A 39 -28.46 -3.26 13.79
N LYS A 40 -28.93 -2.63 14.85
CA LYS A 40 -29.82 -3.29 15.83
C LYS A 40 -31.21 -3.68 15.30
N ARG A 41 -31.56 -3.27 14.10
CA ARG A 41 -32.84 -3.63 13.44
C ARG A 41 -32.65 -4.73 12.40
N SER A 42 -31.41 -5.12 12.17
CA SER A 42 -31.08 -6.13 11.16
C SER A 42 -31.56 -7.51 11.62
N VAL A 43 -32.10 -8.27 10.69
CA VAL A 43 -32.42 -9.70 10.84
C VAL A 43 -31.40 -10.47 10.01
N ILE A 44 -30.64 -11.35 10.64
CA ILE A 44 -29.47 -11.99 10.05
C ILE A 44 -29.66 -13.51 10.03
N ALA A 45 -29.94 -14.05 8.86
CA ALA A 45 -29.80 -15.49 8.62
C ALA A 45 -28.29 -15.84 8.58
N GLN A 46 -27.78 -16.50 9.61
CA GLN A 46 -26.34 -16.78 9.78
C GLN A 46 -25.72 -17.50 8.59
N GLU A 47 -26.45 -18.44 7.96
CA GLU A 47 -25.97 -19.16 6.80
C GLU A 47 -25.80 -18.24 5.58
N ALA A 48 -26.75 -17.33 5.36
CA ALA A 48 -26.68 -16.36 4.27
C ALA A 48 -25.53 -15.36 4.50
N LEU A 49 -25.36 -14.89 5.74
CA LEU A 49 -24.22 -14.03 6.11
C LEU A 49 -22.88 -14.75 5.91
N SER A 50 -22.79 -16.02 6.33
CA SER A 50 -21.57 -16.82 6.13
C SER A 50 -21.19 -16.92 4.65
N LYS A 51 -22.14 -17.29 3.79
CA LYS A 51 -21.93 -17.35 2.32
C LYS A 51 -21.52 -15.99 1.76
N ARG A 52 -22.13 -14.93 2.26
CA ARG A 52 -21.81 -13.56 1.83
C ARG A 52 -20.40 -13.14 2.22
N LEU A 53 -19.98 -13.40 3.47
CA LEU A 53 -18.62 -13.08 3.94
C LEU A 53 -17.57 -13.87 3.16
N VAL A 54 -17.79 -15.15 2.88
CA VAL A 54 -16.90 -15.95 2.02
C VAL A 54 -16.79 -15.34 0.61
N ALA A 55 -17.91 -14.96 -0.01
CA ALA A 55 -17.90 -14.30 -1.32
C ALA A 55 -17.18 -12.93 -1.30
N MET A 56 -17.12 -12.29 -0.14
CA MET A 56 -16.35 -11.06 0.11
C MET A 56 -14.87 -11.33 0.43
N GLY A 57 -14.43 -12.60 0.44
CA GLY A 57 -13.04 -13.01 0.69
C GLY A 57 -12.67 -13.19 2.16
N TYR A 58 -13.64 -13.26 3.06
CA TYR A 58 -13.38 -13.59 4.46
C TYR A 58 -13.19 -15.10 4.66
N GLU A 59 -12.18 -15.46 5.44
CA GLU A 59 -11.91 -16.81 5.86
C GLU A 59 -12.75 -17.18 7.09
N LYS A 60 -13.45 -18.32 7.05
CA LYS A 60 -14.17 -18.84 8.20
C LYS A 60 -13.21 -19.55 9.15
N SER A 61 -13.18 -19.13 10.40
CA SER A 61 -12.33 -19.69 11.46
C SER A 61 -13.15 -20.09 12.69
N TYR A 62 -12.57 -20.92 13.55
CA TYR A 62 -13.20 -21.24 14.84
C TYR A 62 -13.22 -20.01 15.75
N GLN A 63 -12.15 -19.24 15.78
CA GLN A 63 -11.99 -17.99 16.50
C GLN A 63 -11.27 -16.99 15.60
N VAL A 64 -11.66 -15.72 15.65
CA VAL A 64 -11.02 -14.66 14.88
C VAL A 64 -9.70 -14.27 15.53
N GLU A 65 -8.61 -14.36 14.76
CA GLU A 65 -7.24 -14.07 15.20
C GLU A 65 -6.56 -12.97 14.35
N SER A 66 -7.05 -12.76 13.13
CA SER A 66 -6.49 -11.80 12.19
C SER A 66 -7.56 -11.12 11.33
N ALA A 67 -7.22 -9.95 10.78
CA ALA A 67 -8.09 -9.26 9.84
C ALA A 67 -8.38 -10.13 8.59
N GLY A 68 -9.62 -10.09 8.11
CA GLY A 68 -10.11 -10.93 7.03
C GLY A 68 -10.72 -12.26 7.49
N GLN A 69 -10.82 -12.50 8.79
CA GLN A 69 -11.45 -13.70 9.34
C GLN A 69 -12.83 -13.41 9.94
N PHE A 70 -13.69 -14.42 9.96
CA PHE A 70 -14.94 -14.40 10.70
C PHE A 70 -15.20 -15.75 11.38
N SER A 71 -16.01 -15.71 12.44
CA SER A 71 -16.41 -16.87 13.22
C SER A 71 -17.90 -16.80 13.55
N ILE A 72 -18.59 -17.93 13.47
CA ILE A 72 -19.99 -18.05 13.88
C ILE A 72 -20.09 -19.19 14.88
N ARG A 73 -20.51 -18.86 16.13
CA ARG A 73 -20.61 -19.82 17.24
C ARG A 73 -21.89 -19.57 18.02
N GLY A 74 -22.90 -20.43 17.78
CA GLY A 74 -24.22 -20.22 18.37
C GLY A 74 -24.82 -18.88 17.91
N GLY A 75 -25.23 -18.03 18.86
CA GLY A 75 -25.75 -16.69 18.58
C GLY A 75 -24.69 -15.59 18.46
N ILE A 76 -23.39 -15.93 18.32
CA ILE A 76 -22.29 -14.94 18.23
C ILE A 76 -21.65 -15.00 16.86
N VAL A 77 -21.56 -13.84 16.22
CA VAL A 77 -20.85 -13.65 14.96
C VAL A 77 -19.70 -12.67 15.21
N ASP A 78 -18.47 -13.15 15.09
CA ASP A 78 -17.26 -12.33 15.16
C ASP A 78 -16.73 -12.08 13.76
N ILE A 79 -16.44 -10.82 13.41
CA ILE A 79 -15.93 -10.45 12.08
C ILE A 79 -14.77 -9.46 12.26
N PHE A 80 -13.61 -9.74 11.67
CA PHE A 80 -12.51 -8.81 11.65
C PHE A 80 -12.36 -8.15 10.28
N ASP A 81 -12.97 -7.00 10.12
CA ASP A 81 -12.86 -6.20 8.90
C ASP A 81 -11.41 -5.79 8.66
N VAL A 82 -10.92 -5.98 7.43
CA VAL A 82 -9.53 -5.69 7.03
C VAL A 82 -9.18 -4.21 7.06
N THR A 83 -10.17 -3.34 7.21
CA THR A 83 -9.99 -1.89 7.28
C THR A 83 -9.95 -1.35 8.70
N GLU A 84 -10.28 -2.17 9.70
CA GLU A 84 -10.38 -1.81 11.10
C GLU A 84 -9.19 -2.32 11.93
N GLU A 85 -9.02 -1.76 13.13
CA GLU A 85 -7.98 -2.18 14.07
C GLU A 85 -8.44 -3.31 14.99
N ASN A 86 -9.74 -3.38 15.26
CA ASN A 86 -10.36 -4.35 16.15
C ASN A 86 -11.54 -5.04 15.46
N PRO A 87 -11.78 -6.33 15.76
CA PRO A 87 -12.92 -7.06 15.23
C PRO A 87 -14.23 -6.61 15.89
N TYR A 88 -15.31 -6.92 15.20
CA TYR A 88 -16.67 -6.74 15.64
C TYR A 88 -17.25 -8.06 16.18
N ARG A 89 -17.99 -7.96 17.28
CA ARG A 89 -18.82 -9.04 17.83
C ARG A 89 -20.28 -8.64 17.75
N ILE A 90 -21.07 -9.44 17.08
CA ILE A 90 -22.51 -9.28 16.88
C ILE A 90 -23.18 -10.41 17.62
N GLU A 91 -24.01 -10.09 18.61
CA GLU A 91 -24.80 -11.05 19.37
C GLU A 91 -26.19 -11.09 18.79
N LEU A 92 -26.69 -12.30 18.55
CA LEU A 92 -27.98 -12.56 17.97
C LEU A 92 -28.88 -13.29 18.98
N TRP A 93 -30.13 -12.87 19.05
CA TRP A 93 -31.21 -13.64 19.66
C TRP A 93 -32.08 -14.22 18.54
N GLY A 94 -31.92 -15.52 18.25
CA GLY A 94 -32.41 -16.09 17.00
C GLY A 94 -31.69 -15.45 15.82
N ASP A 95 -32.45 -14.77 14.96
CA ASP A 95 -31.91 -14.01 13.81
C ASP A 95 -31.87 -12.49 14.05
N GLU A 96 -32.34 -12.00 15.20
CA GLU A 96 -32.38 -10.58 15.54
C GLU A 96 -31.08 -10.14 16.22
N VAL A 97 -30.57 -8.94 15.85
CA VAL A 97 -29.35 -8.37 16.44
C VAL A 97 -29.66 -7.79 17.81
N GLU A 98 -29.10 -8.39 18.86
CA GLU A 98 -29.22 -7.92 20.25
C GLU A 98 -28.16 -6.85 20.57
N SER A 99 -26.91 -7.13 20.25
CA SER A 99 -25.80 -6.18 20.51
C SER A 99 -24.74 -6.23 19.41
N ILE A 100 -24.07 -5.08 19.24
CA ILE A 100 -22.89 -4.93 18.36
C ILE A 100 -21.81 -4.24 19.18
N ARG A 101 -20.59 -4.80 19.20
CA ARG A 101 -19.45 -4.23 19.89
C ARG A 101 -18.13 -4.52 19.19
N SER A 102 -17.15 -3.67 19.38
CA SER A 102 -15.76 -4.00 19.06
C SER A 102 -15.11 -4.70 20.27
N PHE A 103 -14.12 -5.55 20.02
CA PHE A 103 -13.42 -6.27 21.08
C PHE A 103 -11.94 -6.43 20.78
N ASP A 104 -11.14 -6.59 21.82
CA ASP A 104 -9.71 -6.86 21.71
C ASP A 104 -9.45 -8.35 21.50
N ILE A 105 -8.66 -8.69 20.48
CA ILE A 105 -8.39 -10.07 20.08
C ILE A 105 -7.74 -10.90 21.19
N LEU A 106 -6.77 -10.30 21.91
CA LEU A 106 -5.96 -11.03 22.88
C LEU A 106 -6.73 -11.30 24.15
N SER A 107 -7.41 -10.27 24.68
CA SER A 107 -8.15 -10.37 25.94
C SER A 107 -9.60 -10.82 25.75
N GLN A 108 -10.13 -10.82 24.52
CA GLN A 108 -11.53 -11.07 24.17
C GLN A 108 -12.53 -10.14 24.86
N ARG A 109 -12.06 -9.02 25.43
CA ARG A 109 -12.88 -8.04 26.13
C ARG A 109 -13.46 -7.01 25.18
N SER A 110 -14.69 -6.63 25.43
CA SER A 110 -15.34 -5.53 24.70
C SER A 110 -14.60 -4.21 24.94
N ILE A 111 -14.42 -3.46 23.84
CA ILE A 111 -13.81 -2.13 23.83
C ILE A 111 -14.92 -1.07 23.80
N GLU A 112 -15.81 -1.16 22.82
CA GLU A 112 -16.82 -0.16 22.56
C GLU A 112 -18.13 -0.81 22.09
N GLN A 113 -19.26 -0.27 22.52
CA GLN A 113 -20.58 -0.66 22.03
C GLN A 113 -20.96 0.22 20.84
N LEU A 114 -21.40 -0.42 19.74
CA LEU A 114 -21.70 0.23 18.48
C LEU A 114 -23.19 0.18 18.18
N SER A 115 -23.71 1.17 17.48
CA SER A 115 -25.10 1.19 16.98
C SER A 115 -25.26 0.44 15.66
N SER A 116 -24.22 0.44 14.84
CA SER A 116 -24.16 -0.23 13.55
C SER A 116 -22.73 -0.44 13.09
N VAL A 117 -22.52 -1.37 12.17
CA VAL A 117 -21.24 -1.63 11.50
C VAL A 117 -21.46 -1.81 10.02
N ARG A 118 -20.45 -1.47 9.23
CA ARG A 118 -20.39 -1.80 7.81
C ARG A 118 -19.15 -2.62 7.55
N ILE A 119 -19.33 -3.81 7.01
CA ILE A 119 -18.27 -4.75 6.68
C ILE A 119 -17.92 -4.57 5.22
N TYR A 120 -16.65 -4.29 4.94
CA TYR A 120 -16.12 -4.11 3.60
C TYR A 120 -15.50 -5.42 3.09
N PRO A 121 -15.38 -5.62 1.76
CA PRO A 121 -14.73 -6.81 1.21
C PRO A 121 -13.31 -6.97 1.74
N ALA A 122 -12.91 -8.21 2.00
CA ALA A 122 -11.54 -8.55 2.37
C ALA A 122 -10.60 -8.64 1.15
N LEU A 123 -11.17 -8.67 -0.06
CA LEU A 123 -10.46 -8.63 -1.35
C LEU A 123 -10.77 -7.34 -2.11
N GLU A 124 -9.95 -7.02 -3.11
CA GLU A 124 -10.15 -5.85 -3.97
C GLU A 124 -11.29 -6.04 -5.00
N PHE A 125 -11.91 -7.23 -5.00
CA PHE A 125 -13.01 -7.61 -5.87
C PHE A 125 -14.03 -8.47 -5.12
N VAL A 126 -15.26 -8.50 -5.61
CA VAL A 126 -16.33 -9.37 -5.10
C VAL A 126 -16.92 -10.13 -6.28
N LEU A 127 -16.88 -11.46 -6.23
CA LEU A 127 -17.35 -12.31 -7.30
C LEU A 127 -18.65 -13.04 -6.89
N THR A 128 -19.68 -12.88 -7.67
CA THR A 128 -20.88 -13.68 -7.53
C THR A 128 -20.63 -15.12 -8.02
N GLU A 129 -21.40 -16.09 -7.53
CA GLU A 129 -21.31 -17.48 -7.97
C GLU A 129 -21.42 -17.61 -9.50
N GLY A 130 -22.35 -16.87 -10.12
CA GLY A 130 -22.49 -16.86 -11.56
C GLY A 130 -21.30 -16.26 -12.32
N ALA A 131 -20.62 -15.25 -11.74
CA ALA A 131 -19.38 -14.70 -12.30
C ALA A 131 -18.23 -15.72 -12.18
N LEU A 132 -18.12 -16.40 -11.04
CA LEU A 132 -17.13 -17.46 -10.82
C LEU A 132 -17.29 -18.58 -11.84
N GLN A 133 -18.51 -19.12 -12.00
CA GLN A 133 -18.79 -20.21 -12.96
C GLN A 133 -18.43 -19.79 -14.39
N LYS A 134 -18.84 -18.60 -14.85
CA LYS A 134 -18.52 -18.07 -16.18
C LYS A 134 -17.02 -17.82 -16.37
N GLY A 135 -16.36 -17.30 -15.33
CA GLY A 135 -14.92 -17.04 -15.35
C GLY A 135 -14.12 -18.33 -15.48
N PHE A 136 -14.45 -19.33 -14.67
CA PHE A 136 -13.79 -20.64 -14.74
C PHE A 136 -14.05 -21.35 -16.07
N ALA A 137 -15.24 -21.28 -16.63
CA ALA A 137 -15.50 -21.85 -17.96
C ALA A 137 -14.61 -21.24 -19.05
N LYS A 138 -14.35 -19.91 -19.00
CA LYS A 138 -13.42 -19.26 -19.93
C LYS A 138 -11.96 -19.68 -19.66
N MET A 139 -11.57 -19.80 -18.39
CA MET A 139 -10.21 -20.24 -18.02
C MET A 139 -9.96 -21.68 -18.46
N GLU A 140 -10.93 -22.57 -18.28
CA GLU A 140 -10.85 -23.98 -18.72
C GLU A 140 -10.75 -24.08 -20.24
N ALA A 141 -11.49 -23.28 -20.98
CA ALA A 141 -11.41 -23.24 -22.45
C ALA A 141 -10.01 -22.78 -22.91
N ASP A 142 -9.48 -21.70 -22.32
CA ASP A 142 -8.14 -21.21 -22.63
C ASP A 142 -7.05 -22.22 -22.21
N ALA A 143 -7.21 -22.87 -21.04
CA ALA A 143 -6.28 -23.90 -20.57
C ALA A 143 -6.26 -25.12 -21.53
N ALA A 144 -7.43 -25.61 -21.96
CA ALA A 144 -7.52 -26.70 -22.91
C ALA A 144 -6.90 -26.37 -24.28
N ALA A 145 -7.10 -25.12 -24.74
CA ALA A 145 -6.48 -24.64 -25.99
C ALA A 145 -4.95 -24.60 -25.87
N GLN A 146 -4.42 -24.09 -24.74
CA GLN A 146 -2.96 -24.03 -24.48
C GLN A 146 -2.39 -25.45 -24.30
N GLU A 147 -3.08 -26.33 -23.57
CA GLU A 147 -2.66 -27.72 -23.41
C GLU A 147 -2.49 -28.41 -24.78
N LYS A 148 -3.48 -28.24 -25.69
CA LYS A 148 -3.40 -28.78 -27.05
C LYS A 148 -2.19 -28.23 -27.79
N LEU A 149 -1.95 -26.92 -27.76
CA LEU A 149 -0.79 -26.27 -28.41
C LEU A 149 0.55 -26.80 -27.87
N PHE A 150 0.67 -27.02 -26.56
CA PHE A 150 1.88 -27.60 -25.96
C PHE A 150 2.08 -29.05 -26.41
N ARG A 151 1.01 -29.88 -26.46
CA ARG A 151 1.09 -31.25 -26.94
C ARG A 151 1.50 -31.35 -28.42
N GLU A 152 0.98 -30.45 -29.26
CA GLU A 152 1.40 -30.33 -30.70
C GLU A 152 2.89 -30.00 -30.87
N LYS A 153 3.45 -29.27 -29.88
CA LYS A 153 4.88 -28.92 -29.83
C LYS A 153 5.73 -29.94 -29.06
N PHE A 154 5.18 -31.08 -28.69
CA PHE A 154 5.83 -32.10 -27.83
C PHE A 154 6.30 -31.61 -26.46
N GLN A 155 5.68 -30.54 -25.96
CA GLN A 155 5.94 -29.96 -24.64
C GLN A 155 4.97 -30.55 -23.59
N THR A 156 5.16 -31.85 -23.27
CA THR A 156 4.23 -32.63 -22.44
C THR A 156 4.20 -32.14 -20.98
N GLU A 157 5.33 -31.69 -20.46
CA GLU A 157 5.40 -31.16 -19.06
C GLU A 157 4.60 -29.88 -18.92
N GLU A 158 4.73 -28.96 -19.87
CA GLU A 158 3.99 -27.70 -19.91
C GLU A 158 2.48 -27.94 -20.06
N ALA A 159 2.12 -28.87 -20.94
CA ALA A 159 0.73 -29.28 -21.11
C ALA A 159 0.10 -29.82 -19.83
N ASN A 160 0.78 -30.70 -19.13
CA ASN A 160 0.32 -31.25 -17.86
C ASN A 160 0.28 -30.19 -16.78
N ARG A 161 1.25 -29.29 -16.73
CA ARG A 161 1.35 -28.22 -15.74
C ARG A 161 0.17 -27.25 -15.84
N ILE A 162 -0.17 -26.77 -17.04
CA ILE A 162 -1.26 -25.84 -17.21
C ILE A 162 -2.62 -26.48 -16.86
N ALA A 163 -2.83 -27.76 -17.19
CA ALA A 163 -4.01 -28.50 -16.85
C ALA A 163 -4.15 -28.71 -15.31
N SER A 164 -3.06 -29.13 -14.65
CA SER A 164 -3.04 -29.33 -13.19
C SER A 164 -3.28 -28.02 -12.43
N ARG A 165 -2.61 -26.95 -12.81
CA ARG A 165 -2.81 -25.64 -12.15
C ARG A 165 -4.23 -25.09 -12.30
N MET A 166 -4.85 -25.31 -13.46
CA MET A 166 -6.25 -24.92 -13.66
C MET A 166 -7.18 -25.69 -12.72
N LYS A 167 -6.94 -26.99 -12.60
CA LYS A 167 -7.72 -27.88 -11.72
C LYS A 167 -7.51 -27.48 -10.24
N GLU A 168 -6.26 -27.30 -9.82
CA GLU A 168 -5.90 -26.90 -8.46
C GLU A 168 -6.54 -25.55 -8.07
N LEU A 169 -6.47 -24.55 -8.95
CA LEU A 169 -7.06 -23.24 -8.69
C LEU A 169 -8.60 -23.34 -8.57
N LYS A 170 -9.24 -24.14 -9.44
CA LYS A 170 -10.69 -24.34 -9.39
C LYS A 170 -11.11 -25.05 -8.10
N GLU A 171 -10.38 -26.09 -7.69
CA GLU A 171 -10.59 -26.83 -6.45
C GLU A 171 -10.40 -25.90 -5.23
N GLN A 172 -9.31 -25.13 -5.20
CA GLN A 172 -9.05 -24.14 -4.15
C GLN A 172 -10.21 -23.18 -3.96
N VAL A 173 -10.73 -22.61 -5.05
CA VAL A 173 -11.80 -21.61 -4.98
C VAL A 173 -13.17 -22.25 -4.70
N LEU A 174 -13.52 -23.34 -5.36
CA LEU A 174 -14.88 -23.91 -5.28
C LEU A 174 -15.07 -24.83 -4.08
N GLU A 175 -14.05 -25.61 -3.71
CA GLU A 175 -14.12 -26.57 -2.60
C GLU A 175 -13.65 -25.96 -1.29
N PHE A 176 -12.51 -25.27 -1.30
CA PHE A 176 -11.95 -24.65 -0.09
C PHE A 176 -12.40 -23.21 0.14
N GLN A 177 -13.13 -22.60 -0.80
CA GLN A 177 -13.63 -21.23 -0.71
C GLN A 177 -12.48 -20.18 -0.51
N ASP A 178 -11.30 -20.52 -0.94
CA ASP A 178 -10.13 -19.64 -0.91
C ASP A 178 -10.00 -18.90 -2.23
N MET A 179 -10.29 -17.59 -2.20
CA MET A 179 -10.22 -16.69 -3.35
C MET A 179 -8.82 -16.12 -3.58
N SER A 180 -7.85 -16.46 -2.74
CA SER A 180 -6.47 -15.98 -2.91
C SER A 180 -5.88 -16.48 -4.24
N GLY A 181 -5.15 -15.59 -4.92
CA GLY A 181 -4.57 -15.92 -6.22
C GLY A 181 -5.45 -15.66 -7.43
N LEU A 182 -6.71 -15.24 -7.26
CA LEU A 182 -7.57 -14.85 -8.38
C LEU A 182 -7.22 -13.48 -8.96
N GLU A 183 -6.46 -12.64 -8.24
CA GLU A 183 -6.07 -11.30 -8.69
C GLU A 183 -5.39 -11.32 -10.06
N GLY A 184 -4.48 -12.28 -10.28
CA GLY A 184 -3.82 -12.48 -11.56
C GLY A 184 -4.74 -12.95 -12.68
N SER A 185 -5.97 -13.36 -12.35
CA SER A 185 -6.98 -13.89 -13.29
C SER A 185 -8.20 -13.01 -13.43
N ILE A 186 -8.20 -11.82 -12.84
CA ILE A 186 -9.37 -10.94 -12.70
C ILE A 186 -10.09 -10.67 -14.03
N ARG A 187 -9.35 -10.59 -15.14
CA ARG A 187 -9.89 -10.39 -16.51
C ARG A 187 -10.70 -11.57 -17.07
N TYR A 188 -10.71 -12.71 -16.40
CA TYR A 188 -11.60 -13.80 -16.74
C TYR A 188 -12.99 -13.64 -16.12
N PHE A 189 -13.07 -12.98 -14.98
CA PHE A 189 -14.26 -12.86 -14.16
C PHE A 189 -15.04 -11.58 -14.41
N TYR A 190 -14.37 -10.50 -14.77
CA TYR A 190 -14.97 -9.22 -15.08
C TYR A 190 -14.94 -8.92 -16.57
N LYS A 191 -15.87 -8.10 -17.03
CA LYS A 191 -15.80 -7.49 -18.36
C LYS A 191 -14.80 -6.33 -18.34
N GLU A 192 -14.36 -5.91 -19.52
CA GLU A 192 -13.36 -4.85 -19.65
C GLU A 192 -13.83 -3.49 -19.12
N ASP A 193 -15.11 -3.18 -19.28
CA ASP A 193 -15.76 -1.96 -18.81
C ASP A 193 -16.01 -1.94 -17.30
N GLU A 194 -16.01 -3.10 -16.65
CA GLU A 194 -16.15 -3.28 -15.20
C GLU A 194 -14.82 -3.07 -14.45
N LEU A 195 -13.68 -3.23 -15.14
CA LEU A 195 -12.35 -2.99 -14.59
C LEU A 195 -11.89 -1.58 -14.96
N LYS A 196 -11.38 -0.86 -13.97
CA LYS A 196 -10.92 0.53 -14.15
C LYS A 196 -9.57 0.73 -13.48
N SER A 197 -8.77 1.65 -14.03
CA SER A 197 -7.62 2.13 -13.27
C SER A 197 -8.09 2.89 -12.02
N LEU A 198 -7.27 2.91 -10.97
CA LEU A 198 -7.59 3.62 -9.73
C LEU A 198 -7.95 5.09 -9.97
N LEU A 199 -7.33 5.74 -10.97
CA LEU A 199 -7.64 7.14 -11.32
C LEU A 199 -9.09 7.35 -11.78
N LYS A 200 -9.66 6.36 -12.48
CA LYS A 200 -11.06 6.42 -12.95
C LYS A 200 -12.09 6.15 -11.84
N LEU A 201 -11.63 5.68 -10.68
CA LEU A 201 -12.46 5.47 -9.48
C LEU A 201 -12.43 6.69 -8.54
N LEU A 202 -11.49 7.61 -8.71
CA LEU A 202 -11.41 8.80 -7.86
C LEU A 202 -12.64 9.71 -8.08
N PRO A 203 -13.13 10.37 -7.02
CA PRO A 203 -14.25 11.32 -7.15
C PRO A 203 -13.85 12.50 -8.02
N ALA A 204 -14.84 13.12 -8.68
CA ALA A 204 -14.59 14.31 -9.51
C ALA A 204 -13.93 15.44 -8.71
N GLY A 205 -13.04 16.21 -9.36
CA GLY A 205 -12.40 17.37 -8.75
C GLY A 205 -11.06 17.07 -8.04
N TYR A 206 -10.51 15.87 -8.15
CA TYR A 206 -9.15 15.62 -7.68
C TYR A 206 -8.11 16.34 -8.54
N CYS A 207 -6.94 16.61 -7.95
CA CYS A 207 -5.76 17.12 -8.64
C CYS A 207 -4.58 16.15 -8.40
N LEU A 208 -3.88 15.80 -9.47
CA LEU A 208 -2.72 14.94 -9.41
C LEU A 208 -1.44 15.76 -9.21
N PHE A 209 -0.56 15.30 -8.34
CA PHE A 209 0.80 15.82 -8.19
C PHE A 209 1.78 14.72 -8.60
N LEU A 210 2.52 14.97 -9.67
CA LEU A 210 3.49 14.03 -10.25
C LEU A 210 4.89 14.46 -9.83
N ASP A 211 5.45 13.75 -8.86
CA ASP A 211 6.78 14.04 -8.34
C ASP A 211 7.85 13.37 -9.23
N GLU A 212 8.73 14.17 -9.82
CA GLU A 212 9.79 13.76 -10.75
C GLU A 212 9.27 12.95 -11.94
N PRO A 213 8.52 13.56 -12.89
CA PRO A 213 7.82 12.88 -13.98
C PRO A 213 8.73 12.06 -14.91
N VAL A 214 10.02 12.40 -15.03
CA VAL A 214 11.01 11.61 -15.79
C VAL A 214 11.25 10.28 -15.07
N ARG A 215 11.43 10.28 -13.76
CA ARG A 215 11.61 9.06 -12.95
C ARG A 215 10.35 8.20 -12.94
N ILE A 216 9.16 8.84 -12.91
CA ILE A 216 7.89 8.11 -13.05
C ILE A 216 7.87 7.33 -14.35
N ARG A 217 8.26 7.94 -15.46
CA ARG A 217 8.33 7.28 -16.76
C ARG A 217 9.32 6.12 -16.78
N GLU A 218 10.55 6.36 -16.35
CA GLU A 218 11.61 5.34 -16.31
C GLU A 218 11.18 4.12 -15.48
N HIS A 219 10.57 4.37 -14.32
CA HIS A 219 10.07 3.30 -13.47
C HIS A 219 8.88 2.56 -14.10
N ALA A 220 7.96 3.27 -14.76
CA ALA A 220 6.82 2.66 -15.43
C ALA A 220 7.26 1.77 -16.60
N GLU A 221 8.21 2.24 -17.42
CA GLU A 221 8.83 1.46 -18.49
C GLU A 221 9.50 0.18 -17.96
N ALA A 222 10.24 0.30 -16.86
CA ALA A 222 10.89 -0.86 -16.24
C ALA A 222 9.87 -1.89 -15.72
N VAL A 223 8.82 -1.43 -15.01
CA VAL A 223 7.75 -2.31 -14.51
C VAL A 223 7.02 -3.01 -15.66
N GLU A 224 6.67 -2.29 -16.72
CA GLU A 224 5.99 -2.87 -17.88
C GLU A 224 6.85 -3.91 -18.61
N LEU A 225 8.14 -3.61 -18.80
CA LEU A 225 9.09 -4.54 -19.42
C LEU A 225 9.27 -5.80 -18.57
N GLU A 226 9.56 -5.63 -17.28
CA GLU A 226 9.76 -6.75 -16.33
C GLU A 226 8.51 -7.64 -16.26
N PHE A 227 7.34 -7.04 -16.16
CA PHE A 227 6.08 -7.78 -16.15
C PHE A 227 5.90 -8.57 -17.45
N ARG A 228 6.11 -7.96 -18.61
CA ARG A 228 5.96 -8.59 -19.92
C ARG A 228 6.92 -9.76 -20.09
N GLU A 229 8.18 -9.59 -19.74
CA GLU A 229 9.19 -10.65 -19.81
C GLU A 229 8.90 -11.80 -18.84
N SER A 230 8.54 -11.47 -17.59
CA SER A 230 8.15 -12.46 -16.60
C SER A 230 6.94 -13.28 -17.04
N MET A 231 5.89 -12.61 -17.53
CA MET A 231 4.69 -13.29 -18.01
C MET A 231 4.93 -14.13 -19.25
N ARG A 232 5.77 -13.66 -20.18
CA ARG A 232 6.19 -14.44 -21.35
C ARG A 232 6.89 -15.72 -20.93
N ASN A 233 7.90 -15.63 -20.06
CA ASN A 233 8.62 -16.80 -19.56
C ASN A 233 7.69 -17.79 -18.84
N ARG A 234 6.75 -17.29 -18.07
CA ARG A 234 5.76 -18.13 -17.38
C ARG A 234 4.76 -18.77 -18.34
N ALA A 235 4.34 -18.05 -19.39
CA ALA A 235 3.46 -18.58 -20.42
C ALA A 235 4.14 -19.70 -21.23
N GLU A 236 5.41 -19.50 -21.65
CA GLU A 236 6.19 -20.51 -22.35
C GLU A 236 6.38 -21.80 -21.54
N LYS A 237 6.36 -21.71 -20.20
CA LYS A 237 6.47 -22.84 -19.28
C LYS A 237 5.12 -23.39 -18.79
N GLY A 238 4.00 -22.93 -19.32
CA GLY A 238 2.66 -23.40 -18.93
C GLY A 238 2.21 -22.98 -17.50
N TYR A 239 2.72 -21.85 -16.98
CA TYR A 239 2.34 -21.35 -15.66
C TYR A 239 1.18 -20.36 -15.66
N VAL A 240 0.91 -19.71 -16.79
CA VAL A 240 -0.11 -18.67 -16.91
C VAL A 240 -0.93 -18.82 -18.19
N LEU A 241 -2.17 -18.39 -18.13
CA LEU A 241 -3.10 -18.34 -19.23
C LEU A 241 -2.99 -17.02 -20.01
N PRO A 242 -3.44 -16.96 -21.28
CA PRO A 242 -3.27 -15.78 -22.14
C PRO A 242 -3.77 -14.46 -21.54
N LYS A 243 -4.95 -14.46 -20.90
CA LYS A 243 -5.49 -13.22 -20.29
C LYS A 243 -4.75 -12.77 -19.03
N GLN A 244 -4.05 -13.68 -18.35
CA GLN A 244 -3.20 -13.32 -17.22
C GLN A 244 -1.98 -12.51 -17.66
N MET A 245 -1.52 -12.68 -18.90
CA MET A 245 -0.44 -11.88 -19.47
C MET A 245 -0.84 -10.41 -19.71
N GLN A 246 -2.12 -10.12 -19.73
CA GLN A 246 -2.68 -8.79 -20.01
C GLN A 246 -3.34 -8.18 -18.77
N VAL A 247 -2.99 -8.66 -17.56
CA VAL A 247 -3.67 -8.20 -16.34
C VAL A 247 -3.43 -6.72 -16.06
N LEU A 248 -2.26 -6.17 -16.38
CA LEU A 248 -1.96 -4.75 -16.17
C LEU A 248 -2.48 -3.88 -17.33
N TYR A 249 -2.82 -2.64 -17.04
CA TYR A 249 -2.95 -1.59 -18.03
C TYR A 249 -1.57 -1.18 -18.56
N GLY A 250 -1.48 -0.81 -19.84
CA GLY A 250 -0.25 -0.29 -20.42
C GLY A 250 0.12 1.09 -19.86
N MET A 251 1.41 1.39 -19.84
CA MET A 251 1.93 2.69 -19.40
C MET A 251 1.29 3.85 -20.16
N GLU A 252 1.18 3.75 -21.48
CA GLU A 252 0.59 4.78 -22.36
C GLU A 252 -0.90 5.02 -22.05
N GLU A 253 -1.63 3.96 -21.68
CA GLU A 253 -3.04 4.07 -21.31
C GLU A 253 -3.22 4.88 -20.03
N ILE A 254 -2.41 4.60 -19.00
CA ILE A 254 -2.44 5.35 -17.73
C ILE A 254 -1.96 6.79 -17.94
N ALA A 255 -0.92 7.00 -18.77
CA ALA A 255 -0.43 8.33 -19.11
C ALA A 255 -1.52 9.18 -19.81
N ALA A 256 -2.31 8.56 -20.69
CA ALA A 256 -3.43 9.24 -21.35
C ALA A 256 -4.53 9.65 -20.34
N VAL A 257 -4.83 8.82 -19.35
CA VAL A 257 -5.79 9.19 -18.28
C VAL A 257 -5.26 10.36 -17.44
N ILE A 258 -3.97 10.35 -17.09
CA ILE A 258 -3.33 11.45 -16.36
C ILE A 258 -3.38 12.73 -17.20
N GLN A 259 -3.04 12.66 -18.48
CA GLN A 259 -3.04 13.82 -19.39
C GLN A 259 -4.44 14.45 -19.56
N GLY A 260 -5.50 13.66 -19.43
CA GLY A 260 -6.90 14.11 -19.44
C GLY A 260 -7.42 14.65 -18.10
N SER A 261 -6.62 14.60 -17.05
CA SER A 261 -6.98 15.02 -15.69
C SER A 261 -6.26 16.33 -15.31
N PRO A 262 -6.73 17.08 -14.30
CA PRO A 262 -5.98 18.18 -13.73
C PRO A 262 -4.71 17.65 -13.03
N PHE A 263 -3.52 18.10 -13.46
CA PHE A 263 -2.28 17.68 -12.85
C PHE A 263 -1.23 18.77 -12.73
N VAL A 264 -0.34 18.62 -11.78
CA VAL A 264 0.86 19.42 -11.55
C VAL A 264 2.06 18.50 -11.55
N THR A 265 3.10 18.84 -12.30
CA THR A 265 4.40 18.15 -12.22
C THR A 265 5.34 18.92 -11.32
N LEU A 266 6.06 18.20 -10.48
CA LEU A 266 7.10 18.74 -9.61
C LEU A 266 8.44 18.14 -10.05
N SER A 267 9.45 19.00 -10.27
CA SER A 267 10.78 18.56 -10.71
C SER A 267 11.84 19.43 -10.07
N ALA A 268 12.90 18.82 -9.55
CA ALA A 268 14.03 19.55 -8.99
C ALA A 268 14.87 20.25 -10.07
N MET A 269 14.88 19.70 -11.28
CA MET A 269 15.55 20.25 -12.45
C MET A 269 14.59 20.29 -13.63
N GLU A 270 14.96 21.03 -14.67
CA GLU A 270 14.19 21.07 -15.91
C GLU A 270 14.04 19.66 -16.49
N PRO A 271 12.81 19.14 -16.58
CA PRO A 271 12.59 17.79 -17.07
C PRO A 271 12.78 17.76 -18.60
N LYS A 272 13.63 16.84 -19.07
CA LYS A 272 13.78 16.50 -20.47
C LYS A 272 13.02 15.18 -20.74
N ASN A 273 12.38 15.09 -21.91
CA ASN A 273 11.69 13.87 -22.33
C ASN A 273 10.61 13.36 -21.37
N THR A 274 9.78 14.25 -20.84
CA THR A 274 8.61 13.85 -20.06
C THR A 274 7.50 13.32 -20.97
N MET A 275 6.75 12.32 -20.50
CA MET A 275 5.55 11.82 -21.20
C MET A 275 4.34 12.77 -21.03
N PHE A 276 4.41 13.75 -20.15
CA PHE A 276 3.31 14.65 -19.82
C PHE A 276 3.51 16.02 -20.46
N LYS A 277 2.47 16.52 -21.15
CA LYS A 277 2.47 17.85 -21.75
C LYS A 277 1.88 18.84 -20.74
N VAL A 278 2.70 19.79 -20.30
CA VAL A 278 2.29 20.86 -19.36
C VAL A 278 1.88 22.11 -20.12
N GLN A 279 0.86 22.81 -19.63
CA GLN A 279 0.35 24.05 -20.23
C GLN A 279 1.12 25.30 -19.77
N ARG A 280 1.54 25.29 -18.51
CA ARG A 280 2.26 26.41 -17.87
C ARG A 280 3.39 25.87 -17.03
N ARG A 281 4.44 26.66 -16.91
CA ARG A 281 5.62 26.34 -16.11
C ARG A 281 5.92 27.50 -15.16
N PHE A 282 6.32 27.14 -13.96
CA PHE A 282 6.73 28.07 -12.91
C PHE A 282 8.07 27.61 -12.33
N ASP A 283 9.05 28.52 -12.32
CA ASP A 283 10.32 28.27 -11.66
C ASP A 283 10.26 28.85 -10.24
N ILE A 284 10.34 27.98 -9.25
CA ILE A 284 10.30 28.35 -7.84
C ILE A 284 11.70 28.09 -7.26
N PRO A 285 12.59 29.10 -7.19
CA PRO A 285 13.89 28.91 -6.59
C PRO A 285 13.74 28.60 -5.12
N ALA A 286 14.17 27.39 -4.75
CA ALA A 286 14.20 26.92 -3.37
C ALA A 286 15.61 26.46 -3.01
N ARG A 287 16.01 26.68 -1.78
CA ARG A 287 17.31 26.26 -1.22
C ARG A 287 17.05 25.38 0.00
N SER A 288 17.82 24.33 0.16
CA SER A 288 17.80 23.53 1.39
C SER A 288 18.53 24.27 2.51
N ILE A 289 18.02 24.16 3.72
CA ILE A 289 18.74 24.63 4.92
C ILE A 289 19.83 23.61 5.26
N SER A 290 21.01 24.13 5.58
CA SER A 290 22.12 23.32 6.10
C SER A 290 21.82 22.89 7.54
N SER A 291 22.15 21.63 7.88
CA SER A 291 21.98 21.17 9.26
C SER A 291 22.88 21.94 10.22
N TYR A 292 22.31 22.36 11.33
CA TYR A 292 23.06 23.04 12.42
C TYR A 292 23.79 22.07 13.35
N ASN A 293 23.55 20.75 13.23
CA ASN A 293 24.25 19.69 13.99
C ASN A 293 24.33 19.96 15.50
N ASN A 294 23.23 20.36 16.11
CA ASN A 294 23.11 20.77 17.51
C ASN A 294 23.87 22.07 17.87
N SER A 295 24.37 22.83 16.90
CA SER A 295 25.00 24.12 17.18
C SER A 295 23.96 25.23 17.25
N PHE A 296 23.51 25.55 18.47
CA PHE A 296 22.58 26.65 18.72
C PHE A 296 23.19 28.01 18.33
N GLU A 297 24.49 28.17 18.53
CA GLU A 297 25.23 29.38 18.13
C GLU A 297 25.17 29.61 16.60
N ALA A 298 25.34 28.56 15.80
CA ALA A 298 25.23 28.64 14.35
C ALA A 298 23.81 29.04 13.91
N LEU A 299 22.78 28.49 14.56
CA LEU A 299 21.41 28.89 14.34
C LEU A 299 21.17 30.36 14.64
N VAL A 300 21.62 30.83 15.82
CA VAL A 300 21.51 32.25 16.25
C VAL A 300 22.17 33.17 15.25
N LYS A 301 23.39 32.85 14.79
CA LYS A 301 24.12 33.61 13.79
C LYS A 301 23.33 33.74 12.48
N ASP A 302 22.76 32.65 11.99
CA ASP A 302 21.95 32.65 10.76
C ASP A 302 20.65 33.42 10.96
N LEU A 303 19.97 33.26 12.10
CA LEU A 303 18.75 34.02 12.40
C LEU A 303 18.99 35.52 12.48
N LYS A 304 20.10 35.96 13.07
CA LYS A 304 20.52 37.39 13.07
C LYS A 304 20.71 37.88 11.64
N ARG A 305 21.36 37.09 10.76
CA ARG A 305 21.52 37.39 9.34
C ARG A 305 20.19 37.50 8.61
N TYR A 306 19.30 36.53 8.78
CA TYR A 306 17.97 36.52 8.16
C TYR A 306 17.12 37.72 8.58
N ARG A 307 17.11 38.05 9.87
CA ARG A 307 16.42 39.24 10.37
C ARG A 307 16.94 40.52 9.77
N LYS A 308 18.27 40.67 9.72
CA LYS A 308 18.92 41.87 9.11
C LYS A 308 18.50 42.04 7.64
N ASN A 309 18.28 40.94 6.93
CA ASN A 309 17.84 40.95 5.53
C ASN A 309 16.29 41.05 5.39
N GLY A 310 15.56 41.23 6.48
CA GLY A 310 14.10 41.31 6.48
C GLY A 310 13.39 40.00 6.16
N ALA A 311 14.07 38.85 6.32
CA ALA A 311 13.46 37.57 6.02
C ALA A 311 12.38 37.22 7.04
N ARG A 312 11.35 36.56 6.56
CA ARG A 312 10.31 35.94 7.36
C ARG A 312 10.76 34.52 7.75
N VAL A 313 10.98 34.29 9.02
CA VAL A 313 11.53 33.01 9.51
C VAL A 313 10.50 32.25 10.33
N LEU A 314 10.25 31.01 9.93
CA LEU A 314 9.38 30.07 10.65
C LEU A 314 10.21 28.90 11.17
N LEU A 315 10.20 28.70 12.49
CA LEU A 315 10.84 27.57 13.18
C LEU A 315 9.78 26.56 13.59
N LEU A 316 9.90 25.33 13.09
CA LEU A 316 8.98 24.25 13.37
C LEU A 316 9.55 23.28 14.40
N SER A 317 8.78 22.98 15.43
CA SER A 317 9.16 22.06 16.50
C SER A 317 8.14 20.95 16.67
N GLY A 318 8.60 19.76 17.07
CA GLY A 318 7.78 18.55 17.19
C GLY A 318 6.79 18.56 18.38
N SER A 319 6.81 19.61 19.23
CA SER A 319 5.80 19.83 20.26
C SER A 319 5.61 21.31 20.58
N ARG A 320 4.42 21.67 21.07
CA ARG A 320 4.10 23.05 21.49
C ARG A 320 5.05 23.56 22.57
N THR A 321 5.32 22.73 23.56
CA THR A 321 6.23 23.07 24.67
C THR A 321 7.64 23.37 24.19
N ARG A 322 8.17 22.58 23.24
CA ARG A 322 9.50 22.83 22.66
C ARG A 322 9.51 24.09 21.82
N ALA A 323 8.46 24.35 21.03
CA ALA A 323 8.35 25.57 20.24
C ALA A 323 8.34 26.82 21.12
N ALA A 324 7.61 26.80 22.23
CA ALA A 324 7.57 27.90 23.20
C ALA A 324 8.95 28.12 23.85
N ARG A 325 9.59 27.03 24.31
CA ARG A 325 10.91 27.08 24.91
C ARG A 325 11.96 27.59 23.92
N LEU A 326 11.94 27.17 22.67
CA LEU A 326 12.83 27.65 21.64
C LEU A 326 12.70 29.17 21.44
N ALA A 327 11.47 29.72 21.48
CA ALA A 327 11.28 31.18 21.43
C ALA A 327 11.87 31.89 22.64
N GLU A 328 11.84 31.29 23.84
CA GLU A 328 12.44 31.83 25.06
C GLU A 328 13.98 31.82 24.98
N ASP A 329 14.56 30.70 24.56
CA ASP A 329 16.00 30.54 24.39
C ASP A 329 16.54 31.54 23.36
N LEU A 330 15.82 31.75 22.24
CA LEU A 330 16.18 32.74 21.24
C LEU A 330 16.07 34.19 21.73
N ARG A 331 15.10 34.50 22.59
CA ARG A 331 15.00 35.82 23.22
C ARG A 331 16.20 36.11 24.17
N GLY A 332 16.70 35.06 24.83
CA GLY A 332 17.94 35.13 25.60
C GLY A 332 19.16 35.53 24.76
N GLU A 333 19.16 35.22 23.47
CA GLU A 333 20.20 35.59 22.49
C GLU A 333 19.89 36.87 21.71
N GLU A 334 19.01 37.73 22.26
CA GLU A 334 18.60 39.02 21.65
C GLU A 334 17.84 38.88 20.29
N ILE A 335 17.26 37.70 20.03
CA ILE A 335 16.40 37.48 18.86
C ILE A 335 14.96 37.63 19.33
N ALA A 336 14.23 38.62 18.77
CA ALA A 336 12.79 38.79 19.04
C ALA A 336 12.01 37.65 18.39
N ALA A 337 11.99 36.46 19.02
CA ALA A 337 11.23 35.31 18.59
C ALA A 337 9.85 35.26 19.28
N VAL A 338 8.81 34.92 18.52
CA VAL A 338 7.44 34.87 19.00
C VAL A 338 6.92 33.44 18.82
N PHE A 339 6.38 32.87 19.90
CA PHE A 339 5.66 31.61 19.82
C PHE A 339 4.20 31.83 19.43
N THR A 340 3.66 30.99 18.55
CA THR A 340 2.23 30.98 18.22
C THR A 340 1.66 29.56 18.18
N GLU A 341 0.43 29.42 18.63
CA GLU A 341 -0.36 28.20 18.47
C GLU A 341 -1.26 28.26 17.21
N ASN A 342 -1.42 29.45 16.63
CA ASN A 342 -2.20 29.63 15.41
C ASN A 342 -1.34 29.34 14.17
N PRO A 343 -1.57 28.25 13.44
CA PRO A 343 -0.81 27.89 12.24
C PRO A 343 -1.10 28.82 11.05
N GLU A 344 -2.18 29.57 11.10
CA GLU A 344 -2.58 30.52 10.03
C GLU A 344 -2.00 31.91 10.22
N ARG A 345 -1.29 32.14 11.34
CA ARG A 345 -0.68 33.44 11.59
C ARG A 345 0.40 33.74 10.55
N GLU A 346 0.29 34.88 9.88
CA GLU A 346 1.29 35.35 8.93
C GLU A 346 2.58 35.75 9.66
N VAL A 347 3.73 35.33 9.08
CA VAL A 347 5.07 35.74 9.55
C VAL A 347 5.45 37.07 8.92
N LEU A 348 5.74 38.07 9.73
CA LEU A 348 6.07 39.41 9.26
C LEU A 348 7.54 39.50 8.81
N ALA A 349 7.83 40.52 7.99
CA ALA A 349 9.21 40.78 7.54
C ALA A 349 10.15 41.04 8.74
N GLY A 350 11.27 40.32 8.80
CA GLY A 350 12.23 40.36 9.90
C GLY A 350 11.76 39.68 11.19
N GLU A 351 10.63 39.00 11.18
CA GLU A 351 10.11 38.24 12.32
C GLU A 351 10.68 36.82 12.34
N VAL A 352 10.92 36.31 13.55
CA VAL A 352 11.18 34.88 13.82
C VAL A 352 9.99 34.32 14.59
N LEU A 353 9.23 33.43 13.95
CA LEU A 353 8.08 32.80 14.53
C LEU A 353 8.39 31.34 14.86
N THR A 354 8.04 30.88 16.07
CA THR A 354 8.12 29.46 16.42
C THR A 354 6.72 28.90 16.55
N CYS A 355 6.49 27.71 16.01
CA CYS A 355 5.21 27.01 16.17
C CYS A 355 5.38 25.49 16.20
N TYR A 356 4.31 24.79 16.60
CA TYR A 356 4.22 23.36 16.47
C TYR A 356 3.99 23.01 15.00
N GLY A 357 4.81 22.10 14.50
CA GLY A 357 4.69 21.59 13.14
C GLY A 357 5.86 20.67 12.79
N HIS A 358 5.73 19.98 11.68
CA HIS A 358 6.77 19.09 11.20
C HIS A 358 6.93 19.24 9.69
N VAL A 359 8.18 19.45 9.27
CA VAL A 359 8.62 19.31 7.89
C VAL A 359 9.88 18.44 7.89
N GLY A 360 10.01 17.57 6.90
CA GLY A 360 11.13 16.62 6.85
C GLY A 360 12.49 17.30 6.80
N LYS A 361 12.59 18.45 6.11
CA LYS A 361 13.79 19.28 5.99
C LYS A 361 13.38 20.73 5.76
N GLY A 362 14.09 21.66 6.37
CA GLY A 362 13.87 23.08 6.18
C GLY A 362 14.27 23.57 4.79
N PHE A 363 13.71 24.69 4.40
CA PHE A 363 13.93 25.30 3.10
C PHE A 363 13.87 26.83 3.15
N GLU A 364 14.47 27.46 2.15
CA GLU A 364 14.41 28.90 1.91
C GLU A 364 13.80 29.15 0.52
N TYR A 365 12.85 30.07 0.46
CA TYR A 365 12.36 30.69 -0.78
C TYR A 365 12.94 32.09 -0.94
N PRO A 366 14.07 32.25 -1.67
CA PRO A 366 14.78 33.55 -1.74
C PRO A 366 13.91 34.66 -2.32
N LEU A 367 13.10 34.38 -3.34
CA LEU A 367 12.24 35.40 -3.96
C LEU A 367 11.11 35.90 -3.03
N LEU A 368 10.71 35.09 -2.08
CA LEU A 368 9.70 35.46 -1.09
C LEU A 368 10.32 35.96 0.21
N ASN A 369 11.65 35.90 0.30
CA ASN A 369 12.40 36.21 1.53
C ASN A 369 11.82 35.43 2.73
N PHE A 370 11.50 34.12 2.51
CA PHE A 370 10.84 33.24 3.47
C PHE A 370 11.71 32.02 3.77
N VAL A 371 11.89 31.73 5.05
CA VAL A 371 12.74 30.64 5.54
C VAL A 371 11.98 29.78 6.51
N VAL A 372 11.99 28.48 6.30
CA VAL A 372 11.45 27.47 7.23
C VAL A 372 12.61 26.61 7.73
N ILE A 373 12.76 26.53 9.03
CA ILE A 373 13.77 25.67 9.68
C ILE A 373 13.04 24.66 10.56
N SER A 374 13.35 23.39 10.40
CA SER A 374 12.74 22.32 11.17
C SER A 374 13.60 21.93 12.38
N GLU A 375 12.97 21.28 13.35
CA GLU A 375 13.69 20.72 14.51
C GLU A 375 14.78 19.73 14.08
N SER A 376 14.56 18.99 12.98
CA SER A 376 15.55 18.06 12.41
C SER A 376 16.79 18.78 11.82
N ASP A 377 16.64 19.99 11.33
CA ASP A 377 17.79 20.78 10.87
C ASP A 377 18.61 21.30 12.03
N ILE A 378 17.98 21.59 13.18
CA ILE A 378 18.64 22.11 14.38
C ILE A 378 19.38 20.99 15.12
N PHE A 379 18.66 19.89 15.42
CA PHE A 379 19.12 18.83 16.33
C PHE A 379 19.52 17.52 15.60
N GLY A 380 19.45 17.48 14.27
CA GLY A 380 19.61 16.26 13.49
C GLY A 380 18.36 15.40 13.47
N ALA A 381 18.23 14.56 12.47
CA ALA A 381 17.13 13.62 12.37
C ALA A 381 17.22 12.58 13.52
N GLN A 382 16.37 12.69 14.51
CA GLN A 382 16.16 11.58 15.43
C GLN A 382 15.60 10.41 14.62
N GLN A 383 16.46 9.46 14.26
CA GLN A 383 15.98 8.15 13.81
C GLN A 383 15.12 7.58 14.96
N LYS A 384 13.81 7.76 14.88
CA LYS A 384 12.90 6.92 15.65
C LYS A 384 13.20 5.49 15.19
N LYS A 385 14.05 4.79 15.95
CA LYS A 385 14.10 3.34 15.87
C LYS A 385 12.67 2.89 16.12
N LYS A 386 11.92 2.64 15.05
CA LYS A 386 10.68 1.88 15.17
C LYS A 386 11.10 0.60 15.86
N LYS A 387 10.73 0.43 17.13
CA LYS A 387 10.78 -0.87 17.79
C LYS A 387 9.87 -1.76 16.94
N ARG A 388 10.45 -2.43 15.94
CA ARG A 388 9.80 -3.54 15.27
C ARG A 388 9.56 -4.56 16.38
N LYS A 389 8.29 -4.79 16.72
CA LYS A 389 7.94 -5.96 17.53
C LYS A 389 8.48 -7.16 16.76
N PRO A 390 9.30 -8.02 17.37
CA PRO A 390 9.78 -9.21 16.68
C PRO A 390 8.54 -10.01 16.29
N ARG A 391 8.37 -10.23 14.99
CA ARG A 391 7.22 -10.94 14.43
C ARG A 391 7.33 -12.44 14.60
N TYR A 392 8.52 -12.92 15.04
CA TYR A 392 8.85 -14.33 15.23
C TYR A 392 9.84 -14.48 16.37
N GLU A 393 9.65 -15.50 17.22
CA GLU A 393 10.58 -15.95 18.24
C GLU A 393 11.65 -16.86 17.58
N GLY A 394 12.63 -16.26 16.92
CA GLY A 394 13.78 -16.97 16.35
C GLY A 394 15.08 -16.36 16.82
N GLN A 395 16.15 -17.15 16.92
CA GLN A 395 17.49 -16.63 17.12
C GLN A 395 17.99 -15.97 15.84
N LYS A 396 18.56 -14.76 15.96
CA LYS A 396 19.25 -14.14 14.83
C LYS A 396 20.45 -14.98 14.46
N ILE A 397 20.50 -15.43 13.20
CA ILE A 397 21.66 -16.09 12.64
C ILE A 397 22.82 -15.09 12.63
N LYS A 398 23.87 -15.37 13.38
CA LYS A 398 25.06 -14.54 13.47
C LYS A 398 26.13 -14.93 12.46
N ASP A 399 26.15 -16.21 12.09
CA ASP A 399 27.07 -16.77 11.11
C ASP A 399 26.32 -17.79 10.24
N PHE A 400 26.49 -17.71 8.93
CA PHE A 400 25.86 -18.62 7.97
C PHE A 400 26.48 -20.03 8.01
N ALA A 401 27.67 -20.19 8.61
CA ALA A 401 28.31 -21.49 8.82
C ALA A 401 27.52 -22.37 9.81
N GLU A 402 26.61 -21.82 10.60
CA GLU A 402 25.77 -22.56 11.53
C GLU A 402 24.56 -23.24 10.86
N LEU A 403 24.22 -22.85 9.61
CA LEU A 403 23.07 -23.38 8.89
C LEU A 403 23.40 -24.70 8.18
N LYS A 404 22.53 -25.69 8.35
CA LYS A 404 22.57 -26.96 7.62
C LYS A 404 21.51 -26.96 6.54
N VAL A 405 21.81 -27.51 5.36
CA VAL A 405 20.83 -27.70 4.28
C VAL A 405 19.66 -28.51 4.83
N GLY A 406 18.45 -27.95 4.71
CA GLY A 406 17.21 -28.49 5.26
C GLY A 406 16.69 -27.75 6.49
N ASP A 407 17.47 -26.82 7.06
CA ASP A 407 17.00 -26.02 8.21
C ASP A 407 15.87 -25.08 7.81
N TYR A 408 14.93 -24.90 8.73
CA TYR A 408 13.88 -23.90 8.58
C TYR A 408 14.45 -22.53 8.94
N VAL A 409 14.36 -21.61 8.00
CA VAL A 409 14.81 -20.23 8.14
C VAL A 409 13.68 -19.25 7.92
N VAL A 410 13.69 -18.14 8.63
CA VAL A 410 12.67 -17.09 8.48
C VAL A 410 13.31 -15.87 7.84
N HIS A 411 12.88 -15.54 6.64
CA HIS A 411 13.26 -14.29 6.00
C HIS A 411 12.34 -13.16 6.49
N GLU A 412 12.91 -11.99 6.82
CA GLU A 412 12.17 -10.87 7.43
C GLU A 412 10.97 -10.41 6.61
N SER A 413 11.05 -10.47 5.27
CA SER A 413 10.00 -10.00 4.36
C SER A 413 9.19 -11.13 3.71
N HIS A 414 9.73 -12.35 3.60
CA HIS A 414 9.14 -13.46 2.86
C HIS A 414 8.70 -14.65 3.75
N GLY A 415 8.93 -14.56 5.05
CA GLY A 415 8.47 -15.56 6.02
C GLY A 415 9.31 -16.86 6.06
N LEU A 416 8.67 -17.96 6.40
CA LEU A 416 9.32 -19.27 6.66
C LEU A 416 9.66 -19.97 5.35
N GLY A 417 10.92 -20.38 5.19
CA GLY A 417 11.40 -21.20 4.09
C GLY A 417 12.42 -22.24 4.56
N ILE A 418 12.93 -23.05 3.65
CA ILE A 418 13.93 -24.08 3.90
C ILE A 418 15.25 -23.65 3.26
N TYR A 419 16.31 -23.65 4.06
CA TYR A 419 17.66 -23.37 3.56
C TYR A 419 18.14 -24.50 2.66
N ARG A 420 18.53 -24.17 1.41
CA ARG A 420 19.01 -25.12 0.39
C ARG A 420 20.50 -25.02 0.09
N GLY A 421 21.23 -24.24 0.87
CA GLY A 421 22.67 -24.05 0.69
C GLY A 421 23.02 -22.73 0.00
N ILE A 422 24.30 -22.62 -0.36
CA ILE A 422 24.84 -21.47 -1.10
C ILE A 422 24.95 -21.86 -2.57
N GLU A 423 24.41 -21.02 -3.45
CA GLU A 423 24.45 -21.20 -4.90
C GLU A 423 25.15 -20.01 -5.55
N LYS A 424 26.06 -20.30 -6.49
CA LYS A 424 26.73 -19.26 -7.27
C LYS A 424 25.81 -18.81 -8.40
N VAL A 425 25.42 -17.55 -8.37
CA VAL A 425 24.57 -16.95 -9.41
C VAL A 425 25.35 -15.84 -10.12
N GLU A 426 25.39 -15.91 -11.44
CA GLU A 426 25.99 -14.86 -12.26
C GLU A 426 24.95 -13.78 -12.54
N VAL A 427 25.20 -12.57 -12.00
CA VAL A 427 24.38 -11.38 -12.25
C VAL A 427 25.31 -10.33 -12.87
N GLU A 428 24.96 -9.83 -14.06
CA GLU A 428 25.72 -8.81 -14.80
C GLU A 428 27.20 -9.16 -15.03
N LYS A 429 27.50 -10.45 -15.33
CA LYS A 429 28.85 -11.00 -15.53
C LYS A 429 29.72 -11.03 -14.24
N VAL A 430 29.11 -10.86 -13.09
CA VAL A 430 29.76 -11.02 -11.78
C VAL A 430 29.16 -12.23 -11.08
N VAL A 431 29.99 -13.22 -10.76
CA VAL A 431 29.56 -14.40 -10.00
C VAL A 431 29.58 -14.05 -8.53
N LYS A 432 28.43 -14.19 -7.87
CA LYS A 432 28.28 -13.98 -6.42
C LYS A 432 27.67 -15.20 -5.76
N ASP A 433 28.02 -15.41 -4.50
CA ASP A 433 27.45 -16.46 -3.67
C ASP A 433 26.13 -15.97 -3.04
N TYR A 434 25.06 -16.73 -3.27
CA TYR A 434 23.74 -16.43 -2.73
C TYR A 434 23.26 -17.56 -1.85
N ILE A 435 22.65 -17.22 -0.73
CA ILE A 435 21.89 -18.14 0.10
C ILE A 435 20.59 -18.48 -0.60
N LYS A 436 20.34 -19.75 -0.88
CA LYS A 436 19.10 -20.22 -1.48
C LYS A 436 18.12 -20.66 -0.41
N ILE A 437 16.94 -20.05 -0.43
CA ILE A 437 15.82 -20.39 0.45
C ILE A 437 14.66 -20.84 -0.43
N GLU A 438 14.18 -22.06 -0.20
CA GLU A 438 13.02 -22.61 -0.91
C GLU A 438 11.77 -22.44 -0.06
N TYR A 439 10.68 -22.01 -0.71
CA TYR A 439 9.37 -21.84 -0.10
C TYR A 439 8.41 -22.95 -0.53
N ARG A 440 7.31 -23.08 0.22
CA ARG A 440 6.28 -24.14 0.04
C ARG A 440 5.80 -24.31 -1.40
N ASP A 441 5.79 -23.23 -2.18
CA ASP A 441 5.30 -23.21 -3.57
C ASP A 441 6.38 -23.59 -4.59
N GLY A 442 7.54 -24.12 -4.15
CA GLY A 442 8.68 -24.39 -5.01
C GLY A 442 9.43 -23.13 -5.47
N GLY A 443 9.03 -21.96 -4.97
CA GLY A 443 9.72 -20.70 -5.22
C GLY A 443 11.06 -20.65 -4.48
N ASN A 444 12.10 -20.13 -5.14
CA ASN A 444 13.41 -19.93 -4.54
C ASN A 444 13.69 -18.44 -4.35
N LEU A 445 14.17 -18.08 -3.17
CA LEU A 445 14.70 -16.75 -2.87
C LEU A 445 16.21 -16.85 -2.77
N TYR A 446 16.91 -15.93 -3.41
CA TYR A 446 18.36 -15.79 -3.37
C TYR A 446 18.71 -14.53 -2.58
N VAL A 447 19.42 -14.71 -1.45
CA VAL A 447 19.83 -13.63 -0.54
C VAL A 447 21.35 -13.52 -0.58
N LEU A 448 21.86 -12.28 -0.70
CA LEU A 448 23.30 -11.97 -0.67
C LEU A 448 23.87 -12.05 0.74
#